data_a9141f5aa76d19c3bfddae141ae58982
#
_entry.id   a9141f5aa76d19c3bfddae141ae58982
#
_cell.length_a   1.000
_cell.length_b   1.000
_cell.length_c   1.000
_cell.angle_alpha   90.00
_cell.angle_beta   90.00
_cell.angle_gamma   90.00
#
_symmetry.space_group_name_H-M   'P 1'
#
loop_
_entity.id
_entity.type
_entity.pdbx_description
1 polymer ?
#
loop_
_entity_poly.entity_id
_entity_poly.type
_entity_poly.pdbx_seq_one_letter_code
_entity_poly.pdbx_strand_id
1 'polypeptide(L)' 'MSEEEQIEEILEEANAYNLRNEVKEVAEKILKENNMFSRIDAYVSAYHQIIDD' A
#
# COMPACT_ATOMS: atom_id res chain seq x y z
N MET A 1 -6.96 -7.11 -14.96
CA MET A 1 -5.83 -7.15 -14.04
C MET A 1 -6.25 -7.65 -12.69
N SER A 2 -5.43 -8.46 -12.06
CA SER A 2 -5.74 -8.95 -10.73
C SER A 2 -5.35 -7.91 -9.68
N GLU A 3 -5.96 -8.05 -8.52
CA GLU A 3 -5.66 -7.18 -7.39
C GLU A 3 -4.19 -7.29 -7.00
N GLU A 4 -3.63 -8.49 -7.05
CA GLU A 4 -2.24 -8.70 -6.71
C GLU A 4 -1.29 -7.97 -7.64
N GLU A 5 -1.61 -7.92 -8.93
CA GLU A 5 -0.78 -7.19 -9.87
C GLU A 5 -0.76 -5.70 -9.57
N GLN A 6 -1.90 -5.16 -9.21
CA GLN A 6 -1.98 -3.74 -8.85
C GLN A 6 -1.19 -3.44 -7.58
N ILE A 7 -1.27 -4.33 -6.60
CA ILE A 7 -0.51 -4.17 -5.37
C ILE A 7 0.99 -4.24 -5.66
N GLU A 8 1.41 -5.16 -6.53
CA GLU A 8 2.81 -5.26 -6.90
C GLU A 8 3.31 -4.01 -7.60
N GLU A 9 2.49 -3.41 -8.46
CA GLU A 9 2.87 -2.17 -9.12
C GLU A 9 3.08 -1.05 -8.11
N ILE A 10 2.21 -0.95 -7.11
CA ILE A 10 2.36 0.03 -6.05
C ILE A 10 3.65 -0.21 -5.29
N LEU A 11 3.93 -1.46 -4.95
CA LEU A 11 5.14 -1.80 -4.22
C LEU A 11 6.40 -1.55 -5.05
N GLU A 12 6.35 -1.76 -6.36
CA GLU A 12 7.48 -1.47 -7.23
C GLU A 12 7.77 0.02 -7.27
N GLU A 13 6.75 0.84 -7.37
CA GLU A 13 6.95 2.28 -7.33
C GLU A 13 7.51 2.72 -5.98
N ALA A 14 6.96 2.17 -4.90
CA ALA A 14 7.46 2.49 -3.58
C ALA A 14 8.91 2.05 -3.42
N ASN A 15 9.27 0.91 -4.00
CA ASN A 15 10.63 0.42 -3.94
C ASN A 15 11.61 1.37 -4.62
N ALA A 16 11.20 2.02 -5.68
CA ALA A 16 12.03 3.00 -6.38
C ALA A 16 12.42 4.16 -5.47
N TYR A 17 11.61 4.45 -4.47
CA TYR A 17 11.88 5.50 -3.48
C TYR A 17 12.34 4.95 -2.13
N ASN A 18 12.63 3.66 -2.07
CA ASN A 18 13.02 2.97 -0.84
C ASN A 18 11.93 3.00 0.24
N LEU A 19 10.67 3.02 -0.19
CA LEU A 19 9.52 3.10 0.71
C LEU A 19 8.69 1.82 0.73
N ARG A 20 9.17 0.78 0.09
CA ARG A 20 8.40 -0.46 -0.02
C ARG A 20 7.98 -1.02 1.34
N ASN A 21 8.94 -1.09 2.27
CA ASN A 21 8.64 -1.63 3.60
C ASN A 21 7.67 -0.75 4.36
N GLU A 22 7.82 0.56 4.24
CA GLU A 22 6.93 1.50 4.91
C GLU A 22 5.51 1.40 4.38
N VAL A 23 5.35 1.34 3.06
CA VAL A 23 4.04 1.19 2.44
C VAL A 23 3.40 -0.12 2.91
N LYS A 24 4.16 -1.20 2.95
CA LYS A 24 3.63 -2.48 3.39
C LYS A 24 3.18 -2.43 4.83
N GLU A 25 3.98 -1.84 5.71
CA GLU A 25 3.63 -1.74 7.11
C GLU A 25 2.37 -0.91 7.33
N VAL A 26 2.29 0.23 6.68
CA VAL A 26 1.13 1.11 6.81
C VAL A 26 -0.12 0.43 6.25
N ALA A 27 0.01 -0.25 5.12
CA ALA A 27 -1.13 -0.97 4.53
C ALA A 27 -1.63 -2.07 5.46
N GLU A 28 -0.73 -2.82 6.07
CA GLU A 28 -1.12 -3.87 7.01
C GLU A 28 -1.81 -3.28 8.24
N LYS A 29 -1.33 -2.15 8.71
CA LYS A 29 -1.95 -1.46 9.83
C LYS A 29 -3.36 -1.00 9.49
N ILE A 30 -3.55 -0.45 8.30
CA ILE A 30 -4.87 -0.02 7.84
C ILE A 30 -5.82 -1.22 7.78
N LEU A 31 -5.35 -2.35 7.28
CA LEU A 31 -6.17 -3.56 7.19
C LEU A 31 -6.56 -4.10 8.56
N LYS A 32 -5.66 -3.96 9.54
CA LYS A 32 -5.97 -4.38 10.91
C LYS A 32 -7.00 -3.49 11.57
N GLU A 33 -6.90 -2.20 11.33
CA GLU A 33 -7.79 -1.24 11.96
C GLU A 33 -9.14 -1.12 11.27
N ASN A 34 -9.17 -1.41 9.96
CA ASN A 34 -10.39 -1.27 9.16
C ASN A 34 -10.66 -2.53 8.35
N ASN A 35 -11.57 -3.36 8.85
CA ASN A 35 -11.94 -4.59 8.14
C ASN A 35 -12.64 -4.33 6.82
N MET A 36 -13.13 -3.11 6.62
CA MET A 36 -13.91 -2.77 5.44
C MET A 36 -13.04 -2.44 4.23
N PHE A 37 -11.76 -2.20 4.45
CA PHE A 37 -10.86 -1.89 3.35
C PHE A 37 -10.42 -3.15 2.63
N SER A 38 -10.40 -3.11 1.30
CA SER A 38 -9.77 -4.17 0.53
C SER A 38 -8.26 -3.99 0.60
N ARG A 39 -7.53 -5.04 0.23
CA ARG A 39 -6.07 -4.97 0.25
C ARG A 39 -5.55 -3.86 -0.65
N ILE A 40 -6.13 -3.75 -1.85
CA ILE A 40 -5.67 -2.72 -2.78
C ILE A 40 -5.96 -1.32 -2.26
N ASP A 41 -7.13 -1.13 -1.63
CA ASP A 41 -7.45 0.16 -1.05
C ASP A 41 -6.46 0.54 0.05
N ALA A 42 -6.10 -0.44 0.88
CA ALA A 42 -5.14 -0.20 1.94
C ALA A 42 -3.77 0.19 1.40
N TYR A 43 -3.32 -0.50 0.35
CA TYR A 43 -2.03 -0.20 -0.25
C TYR A 43 -2.01 1.15 -0.95
N VAL A 44 -3.10 1.49 -1.64
CA VAL A 44 -3.20 2.79 -2.29
C VAL A 44 -3.20 3.91 -1.24
N SER A 45 -3.98 3.75 -0.18
CA SER A 45 -4.00 4.73 0.90
C SER A 45 -2.65 4.87 1.57
N ALA A 46 -1.99 3.74 1.84
CA ALA A 46 -0.67 3.76 2.45
C ALA A 46 0.35 4.51 1.59
N TYR A 47 0.33 4.24 0.31
CA TYR A 47 1.25 4.88 -0.62
C TYR A 47 1.04 6.39 -0.64
N HIS A 48 -0.22 6.82 -0.72
CA HIS A 48 -0.55 8.24 -0.72
C HIS A 48 -0.16 8.93 0.57
N GLN A 49 -0.39 8.27 1.70
CA GLN A 49 -0.02 8.85 2.99
C GLN A 49 1.48 9.10 3.09
N ILE A 50 2.26 8.17 2.60
CA ILE A 50 3.71 8.28 2.70
C ILE A 50 4.25 9.31 1.72
N ILE A 51 3.74 9.34 0.51
CA ILE A 51 4.23 10.25 -0.52
C ILE A 51 3.79 11.69 -0.26
N ASP A 52 2.56 11.88 0.20
CA ASP A 52 2.02 13.22 0.40
C ASP A 52 2.49 13.87 1.71
N ASP A 53 3.23 13.13 2.48
CA ASP A 53 3.65 13.63 3.80
C ASP A 53 4.93 14.48 3.72
#